data_e1e660a36a6d0964f6e5dfcab0a1da23
#
_entry.id   e1e660a36a6d0964f6e5dfcab0a1da23
#
_cell.length_a   1.000
_cell.length_b   1.000
_cell.length_c   1.000
_cell.angle_alpha   90.00
_cell.angle_beta   90.00
_cell.angle_gamma   90.00
#
_symmetry.space_group_name_H-M   'P 1'
#
loop_
_entity.id
_entity.type
_entity.pdbx_description
1 polymer ?
#
loop_
_entity_poly.entity_id
_entity_poly.type
_entity_poly.pdbx_seq_one_letter_code
_entity_poly.pdbx_strand_id
1 'polypeptide(L)'
;MKIFGRRSLGAVAVLSAGAVALGGCSRGEGDETAKATDASSEQRVASLGLGDADTLLALGITPVAVAPWGAEGDGDPSGVGPWADKLLGDAKPEVIYNTATGFTADTFEQITAADPTQIIAVNQAVDAHTKESLEDIAPTTVKPDGYED
;
A
#
# COMPACT_ATOMS: atom_id res chain seq x y z
N MET A 1 -5.20 -48.31 -59.98
CA MET A 1 -6.51 -47.92 -60.48
C MET A 1 -6.82 -46.57 -59.83
N LYS A 2 -6.46 -45.47 -60.52
CA LYS A 2 -7.41 -44.46 -61.06
C LYS A 2 -8.31 -43.89 -59.93
N ILE A 3 -8.50 -42.60 -59.69
CA ILE A 3 -8.53 -41.38 -60.51
C ILE A 3 -8.73 -40.18 -59.55
N PHE A 4 -8.00 -39.11 -59.66
CA PHE A 4 -8.35 -37.73 -59.92
C PHE A 4 -9.53 -37.06 -59.21
N GLY A 5 -9.27 -35.85 -58.74
CA GLY A 5 -10.21 -34.72 -58.64
C GLY A 5 -9.74 -33.71 -57.59
N ARG A 6 -8.99 -32.76 -57.89
CA ARG A 6 -9.14 -31.41 -58.43
C ARG A 6 -9.96 -30.44 -57.57
N ARG A 7 -9.22 -29.46 -57.09
CA ARG A 7 -9.47 -28.00 -57.10
C ARG A 7 -10.79 -27.47 -56.54
N SER A 8 -10.67 -26.55 -55.56
CA SER A 8 -10.97 -25.15 -55.90
C SER A 8 -10.59 -24.21 -54.73
N LEU A 9 -10.00 -23.16 -55.18
CA LEU A 9 -9.72 -21.90 -54.50
C LEU A 9 -11.01 -21.29 -53.94
N GLY A 10 -10.89 -20.61 -52.81
CA GLY A 10 -11.89 -19.69 -52.31
C GLY A 10 -11.24 -18.73 -51.33
N ALA A 11 -10.60 -17.72 -51.89
CA ALA A 11 -10.18 -16.56 -51.09
C ALA A 11 -11.40 -15.67 -50.86
N VAL A 12 -11.68 -15.32 -49.62
CA VAL A 12 -12.48 -14.14 -49.33
C VAL A 12 -11.81 -13.39 -48.18
N ALA A 13 -11.20 -12.31 -48.55
CA ALA A 13 -10.80 -11.24 -47.67
C ALA A 13 -12.04 -10.44 -47.30
N VAL A 14 -12.25 -10.18 -46.03
CA VAL A 14 -13.10 -9.07 -45.60
C VAL A 14 -12.37 -8.30 -44.53
N LEU A 15 -11.95 -7.14 -44.96
CA LEU A 15 -11.60 -6.00 -44.11
C LEU A 15 -12.83 -5.56 -43.30
N SER A 16 -12.66 -5.30 -42.06
CA SER A 16 -13.40 -4.23 -41.41
C SER A 16 -12.52 -3.59 -40.32
N ALA A 17 -11.97 -2.49 -40.72
CA ALA A 17 -11.40 -1.47 -39.87
C ALA A 17 -12.52 -0.85 -39.02
N GLY A 18 -12.32 -0.79 -37.74
CA GLY A 18 -13.17 -0.07 -36.77
C GLY A 18 -12.30 0.53 -35.69
N ALA A 19 -11.48 1.51 -36.07
CA ALA A 19 -10.78 2.35 -35.09
C ALA A 19 -11.75 3.42 -34.60
N VAL A 20 -12.19 3.32 -33.36
CA VAL A 20 -12.81 4.44 -32.63
C VAL A 20 -11.75 4.96 -31.68
N ALA A 21 -11.01 5.94 -32.11
CA ALA A 21 -10.16 6.76 -31.28
C ALA A 21 -11.05 7.81 -30.61
N LEU A 22 -11.38 7.62 -29.35
CA LEU A 22 -11.86 8.68 -28.47
C LEU A 22 -10.63 9.32 -27.83
N GLY A 23 -10.18 10.41 -28.44
CA GLY A 23 -9.18 11.28 -27.88
C GLY A 23 -9.66 11.94 -26.60
N GLY A 24 -9.06 11.58 -25.49
CA GLY A 24 -9.13 12.30 -24.23
C GLY A 24 -7.83 13.07 -24.05
N CYS A 25 -7.92 14.38 -23.99
CA CYS A 25 -6.83 15.32 -23.79
C CYS A 25 -6.06 14.98 -22.51
N SER A 26 -4.81 14.63 -22.65
CA SER A 26 -3.84 14.70 -21.57
C SER A 26 -2.71 15.60 -22.00
N ARG A 27 -2.60 16.72 -21.29
CA ARG A 27 -1.46 17.63 -21.37
C ARG A 27 -0.65 17.39 -20.13
N GLY A 28 0.55 16.89 -20.28
CA GLY A 28 1.52 16.68 -19.20
C GLY A 28 2.59 15.70 -19.68
N GLU A 29 3.66 16.24 -20.24
CA GLU A 29 4.89 15.49 -20.47
C GLU A 29 5.49 15.11 -19.12
N GLY A 30 5.59 13.83 -18.90
CA GLY A 30 6.24 13.21 -17.77
C GLY A 30 6.17 11.71 -18.03
N ASP A 31 7.08 11.23 -18.90
CA ASP A 31 7.27 9.81 -19.16
C ASP A 31 7.93 9.17 -17.93
N GLU A 32 7.11 8.79 -16.98
CA GLU A 32 7.44 7.76 -16.03
C GLU A 32 6.32 6.73 -16.09
N THR A 33 6.51 5.75 -16.94
CA THR A 33 5.78 4.51 -16.92
C THR A 33 6.03 3.89 -15.54
N ALA A 34 5.16 4.21 -14.59
CA ALA A 34 5.08 3.46 -13.35
C ALA A 34 4.76 2.03 -13.75
N LYS A 35 5.80 1.23 -13.89
CA LYS A 35 5.72 -0.21 -14.02
C LYS A 35 4.92 -0.66 -12.81
N ALA A 36 3.67 -1.06 -13.03
CA ALA A 36 2.91 -1.77 -12.05
C ALA A 36 3.74 -3.03 -11.73
N THR A 37 4.54 -2.92 -10.68
CA THR A 37 5.24 -4.05 -10.10
C THR A 37 4.14 -4.96 -9.59
N ASP A 38 4.13 -6.20 -10.05
CA ASP A 38 3.28 -7.26 -9.50
C ASP A 38 3.39 -7.24 -7.97
N ALA A 39 2.42 -6.61 -7.31
CA ALA A 39 2.36 -6.47 -5.86
C ALA A 39 1.74 -7.73 -5.25
N SER A 40 2.26 -8.89 -5.60
CA SER A 40 1.91 -10.18 -4.98
C SER A 40 3.00 -10.74 -4.06
N SER A 41 4.04 -9.98 -3.75
CA SER A 41 4.75 -10.17 -2.50
C SER A 41 3.88 -9.52 -1.43
N GLU A 42 3.43 -10.27 -0.43
CA GLU A 42 2.54 -9.82 0.63
C GLU A 42 3.03 -8.48 1.18
N GLN A 43 2.33 -7.41 0.80
CA GLN A 43 2.63 -6.08 1.27
C GLN A 43 2.28 -6.03 2.76
N ARG A 44 3.28 -5.99 3.61
CA ARG A 44 3.16 -5.96 5.07
C ARG A 44 3.46 -4.54 5.54
N VAL A 45 2.43 -3.77 5.80
CA VAL A 45 2.58 -2.36 6.18
C VAL A 45 2.46 -2.20 7.67
N ALA A 46 3.46 -1.60 8.32
CA ALA A 46 3.35 -1.07 9.68
C ALA A 46 2.90 0.39 9.62
N SER A 47 1.85 0.73 10.37
CA SER A 47 1.26 2.06 10.44
C SER A 47 1.55 2.66 11.81
N LEU A 48 2.46 3.61 11.88
CA LEU A 48 2.96 4.15 13.15
C LEU A 48 2.50 5.58 13.44
N GLY A 49 1.91 6.26 12.46
CA GLY A 49 1.31 7.57 12.66
C GLY A 49 -0.14 7.49 13.14
N LEU A 50 -0.56 8.47 13.94
CA LEU A 50 -1.92 8.54 14.46
C LEU A 50 -2.93 8.69 13.32
N GLY A 51 -3.83 7.70 13.16
CA GLY A 51 -4.84 7.68 12.09
C GLY A 51 -4.32 7.24 10.71
N ASP A 52 -3.02 6.97 10.55
CA ASP A 52 -2.49 6.43 9.29
C ASP A 52 -3.10 5.06 8.97
N ALA A 53 -3.36 4.23 10.01
CA ALA A 53 -4.02 2.94 9.85
C ALA A 53 -5.43 3.07 9.27
N ASP A 54 -6.20 4.06 9.72
CA ASP A 54 -7.55 4.30 9.22
C ASP A 54 -7.54 4.65 7.72
N THR A 55 -6.54 5.45 7.31
CA THR A 55 -6.33 5.81 5.91
C THR A 55 -5.95 4.59 5.06
N LEU A 56 -5.04 3.74 5.56
CA LEU A 56 -4.65 2.51 4.87
C LEU A 56 -5.83 1.56 4.70
N LEU A 57 -6.62 1.36 5.76
CA LEU A 57 -7.83 0.53 5.73
C LEU A 57 -8.86 1.06 4.73
N ALA A 58 -9.05 2.38 4.65
CA ALA A 58 -9.93 2.99 3.66
C ALA A 58 -9.45 2.76 2.21
N LEU A 59 -8.14 2.56 2.01
CA LEU A 59 -7.54 2.20 0.73
C LEU A 59 -7.52 0.68 0.48
N GLY A 60 -8.05 -0.14 1.40
CA GLY A 60 -8.06 -1.59 1.30
C GLY A 60 -6.74 -2.25 1.69
N ILE A 61 -5.86 -1.54 2.38
CA ILE A 61 -4.58 -2.06 2.88
C ILE A 61 -4.73 -2.36 4.36
N THR A 62 -4.63 -3.63 4.74
CA THR A 62 -4.68 -4.06 6.14
C THR A 62 -3.26 -4.02 6.73
N PRO A 63 -3.01 -3.19 7.76
CA PRO A 63 -1.69 -3.12 8.36
C PRO A 63 -1.36 -4.38 9.18
N VAL A 64 -0.07 -4.71 9.31
CA VAL A 64 0.42 -5.80 10.18
C VAL A 64 0.73 -5.30 11.59
N ALA A 65 1.00 -4.00 11.72
CA ALA A 65 1.20 -3.33 13.01
C ALA A 65 0.59 -1.94 12.97
N VAL A 66 0.06 -1.46 14.09
CA VAL A 66 -0.58 -0.15 14.22
C VAL A 66 -0.15 0.56 15.49
N ALA A 67 0.01 1.88 15.42
CA ALA A 67 0.12 2.73 16.58
C ALA A 67 -1.28 3.28 16.92
N PRO A 68 -1.83 2.95 18.09
CA PRO A 68 -3.18 3.34 18.45
C PRO A 68 -3.29 4.81 18.85
N TRP A 69 -4.51 5.32 18.81
CA TRP A 69 -4.87 6.56 19.49
C TRP A 69 -4.90 6.34 21.01
N GLY A 70 -4.06 7.04 21.74
CA GLY A 70 -4.05 6.98 23.19
C GLY A 70 -3.07 5.94 23.77
N ALA A 71 -3.10 5.83 25.10
CA ALA A 71 -2.31 4.85 25.84
C ALA A 71 -3.00 3.49 25.87
N GLU A 72 -2.28 2.48 26.32
CA GLU A 72 -2.83 1.15 26.54
C GLU A 72 -4.02 1.20 27.50
N GLY A 73 -5.16 0.68 27.05
CA GLY A 73 -6.42 0.66 27.78
C GLY A 73 -7.34 1.86 27.56
N ASP A 74 -6.88 2.93 26.88
CA ASP A 74 -7.68 4.13 26.64
C ASP A 74 -8.49 4.09 25.33
N GLY A 75 -8.13 3.22 24.41
CA GLY A 75 -8.73 3.14 23.07
C GLY A 75 -9.31 1.78 22.73
N ASP A 76 -9.65 1.62 21.45
CA ASP A 76 -10.08 0.33 20.93
C ASP A 76 -8.91 -0.66 20.95
N PRO A 77 -9.14 -1.91 21.45
CA PRO A 77 -8.09 -2.93 21.48
C PRO A 77 -7.51 -3.30 20.11
N SER A 78 -8.22 -3.00 19.03
CA SER A 78 -7.74 -3.21 17.66
C SER A 78 -6.63 -2.24 17.25
N GLY A 79 -6.46 -1.14 18.00
CA GLY A 79 -5.48 -0.10 17.70
C GLY A 79 -5.89 0.89 16.61
N VAL A 80 -7.06 0.71 16.00
CA VAL A 80 -7.61 1.64 14.99
C VAL A 80 -8.80 2.42 15.55
N GLY A 81 -9.23 3.47 14.82
CA GLY A 81 -10.41 4.22 15.22
C GLY A 81 -11.70 3.39 15.11
N PRO A 82 -12.73 3.67 15.93
CA PRO A 82 -13.97 2.89 15.97
C PRO A 82 -14.74 2.94 14.63
N TRP A 83 -14.44 3.92 13.78
CA TRP A 83 -14.98 4.02 12.43
C TRP A 83 -14.28 3.07 11.43
N ALA A 84 -13.03 2.70 11.69
CA ALA A 84 -12.20 1.85 10.84
C ALA A 84 -12.17 0.38 11.30
N ASP A 85 -12.57 0.10 12.54
CA ASP A 85 -12.55 -1.24 13.14
C ASP A 85 -13.22 -2.30 12.23
N LYS A 86 -14.36 -1.98 11.63
CA LYS A 86 -15.07 -2.87 10.72
C LYS A 86 -14.29 -3.22 9.45
N LEU A 87 -13.32 -2.38 9.05
CA LEU A 87 -12.50 -2.59 7.86
C LEU A 87 -11.36 -3.58 8.13
N LEU A 88 -11.02 -3.82 9.39
CA LEU A 88 -10.06 -4.86 9.78
C LEU A 88 -10.58 -6.28 9.49
N GLY A 89 -11.90 -6.49 9.55
CA GLY A 89 -12.48 -7.83 9.44
C GLY A 89 -11.93 -8.76 10.54
N ASP A 90 -11.31 -9.86 10.15
CA ASP A 90 -10.71 -10.83 11.07
C ASP A 90 -9.20 -10.55 11.34
N ALA A 91 -8.64 -9.50 10.76
CA ALA A 91 -7.24 -9.15 10.94
C ALA A 91 -6.98 -8.64 12.37
N LYS A 92 -5.80 -8.98 12.89
CA LYS A 92 -5.34 -8.57 14.21
C LYS A 92 -3.92 -8.04 14.09
N PRO A 93 -3.76 -6.77 13.74
CA PRO A 93 -2.44 -6.16 13.70
C PRO A 93 -1.80 -6.14 15.08
N GLU A 94 -0.49 -6.16 15.15
CA GLU A 94 0.24 -5.88 16.40
C GLU A 94 -0.02 -4.44 16.81
N VAL A 95 -0.42 -4.23 18.07
CA VAL A 95 -0.72 -2.89 18.59
C VAL A 95 0.50 -2.37 19.36
N ILE A 96 1.17 -1.35 18.81
CA ILE A 96 2.41 -0.79 19.32
C ILE A 96 2.10 0.50 20.06
N TYR A 97 2.04 0.43 21.39
CA TYR A 97 1.72 1.56 22.25
C TYR A 97 2.91 2.53 22.45
N ASN A 98 2.60 3.72 22.92
CA ASN A 98 3.55 4.76 23.34
C ASN A 98 4.42 5.37 22.25
N THR A 99 4.12 5.15 20.98
CA THR A 99 4.85 5.79 19.86
C THR A 99 4.74 7.32 19.90
N ALA A 100 3.64 7.87 20.42
CA ALA A 100 3.43 9.31 20.55
C ALA A 100 4.42 10.00 21.53
N THR A 101 5.00 9.25 22.45
CA THR A 101 6.01 9.76 23.40
C THR A 101 7.44 9.56 22.93
N GLY A 102 7.63 8.96 21.76
CA GLY A 102 8.89 8.61 21.15
C GLY A 102 9.08 7.11 20.98
N PHE A 103 10.06 6.75 20.18
CA PHE A 103 10.39 5.36 19.91
C PHE A 103 11.45 4.87 20.90
N THR A 104 11.18 3.74 21.54
CA THR A 104 12.09 3.07 22.47
C THR A 104 12.67 1.81 21.83
N ALA A 105 13.67 1.18 22.46
CA ALA A 105 14.19 -0.11 22.00
C ALA A 105 13.08 -1.17 21.89
N ASP A 106 12.17 -1.22 22.87
CA ASP A 106 11.03 -2.15 22.88
C ASP A 106 10.09 -1.88 21.68
N THR A 107 9.87 -0.61 21.34
CA THR A 107 9.04 -0.22 20.19
C THR A 107 9.66 -0.72 18.89
N PHE A 108 10.97 -0.54 18.70
CA PHE A 108 11.69 -1.04 17.50
C PHE A 108 11.67 -2.57 17.44
N GLU A 109 11.79 -3.27 18.57
CA GLU A 109 11.69 -4.74 18.61
C GLU A 109 10.29 -5.21 18.20
N GLN A 110 9.21 -4.56 18.65
CA GLN A 110 7.85 -4.89 18.27
C GLN A 110 7.61 -4.64 16.76
N ILE A 111 8.10 -3.50 16.23
CA ILE A 111 8.02 -3.21 14.80
C ILE A 111 8.76 -4.28 13.99
N THR A 112 9.97 -4.63 14.40
CA THR A 112 10.77 -5.66 13.74
C THR A 112 10.09 -7.02 13.78
N ALA A 113 9.48 -7.39 14.92
CA ALA A 113 8.76 -8.65 15.08
C ALA A 113 7.51 -8.75 14.19
N ALA A 114 6.90 -7.61 13.87
CA ALA A 114 5.79 -7.56 12.91
C ALA A 114 6.25 -7.80 11.45
N ASP A 115 7.55 -7.86 11.18
CA ASP A 115 8.17 -8.15 9.88
C ASP A 115 7.54 -7.33 8.73
N PRO A 116 7.55 -5.99 8.82
CA PRO A 116 6.96 -5.16 7.79
C PRO A 116 7.86 -5.09 6.55
N THR A 117 7.24 -4.95 5.37
CA THR A 117 7.92 -4.63 4.11
C THR A 117 7.89 -3.12 3.83
N GLN A 118 7.10 -2.37 4.57
CA GLN A 118 6.99 -0.91 4.49
C GLN A 118 6.49 -0.34 5.83
N ILE A 119 6.96 0.84 6.18
CA ILE A 119 6.52 1.59 7.36
C ILE A 119 5.92 2.92 6.91
N ILE A 120 4.74 3.25 7.45
CA ILE A 120 4.07 4.54 7.27
C ILE A 120 4.01 5.23 8.63
N ALA A 121 4.58 6.42 8.71
CA ALA A 121 4.64 7.24 9.93
C ALA A 121 4.44 8.73 9.56
N VAL A 122 3.39 9.02 8.78
CA VAL A 122 3.13 10.36 8.24
C VAL A 122 2.59 11.28 9.32
N ASN A 123 1.67 10.80 10.15
CA ASN A 123 1.10 11.58 11.25
C ASN A 123 1.77 11.25 12.59
N GLN A 124 3.09 11.30 12.61
CA GLN A 124 3.94 11.03 13.77
C GLN A 124 5.15 11.97 13.75
N ALA A 125 5.53 12.46 14.92
CA ALA A 125 6.79 13.19 15.07
C ALA A 125 7.96 12.20 15.00
N VAL A 126 8.69 12.24 13.91
CA VAL A 126 9.84 11.37 13.65
C VAL A 126 11.05 12.26 13.38
N ASP A 127 12.03 12.25 14.29
CA ASP A 127 13.30 12.92 14.06
C ASP A 127 14.21 12.12 13.09
N ALA A 128 15.32 12.71 12.67
CA ALA A 128 16.21 12.12 11.70
C ALA A 128 16.81 10.78 12.18
N HIS A 129 17.11 10.66 13.47
CA HIS A 129 17.67 9.43 14.04
C HIS A 129 16.64 8.31 14.12
N THR A 130 15.42 8.64 14.55
CA THR A 130 14.30 7.70 14.57
C THR A 130 13.97 7.22 13.15
N LYS A 131 13.97 8.13 12.19
CA LYS A 131 13.75 7.79 10.77
C LYS A 131 14.80 6.80 10.27
N GLU A 132 16.09 7.05 10.51
CA GLU A 132 17.17 6.15 10.14
C GLU A 132 16.98 4.75 10.77
N SER A 133 16.63 4.70 12.06
CA SER A 133 16.38 3.42 12.75
C SER A 133 15.17 2.67 12.19
N LEU A 134 14.12 3.36 11.77
CA LEU A 134 12.97 2.75 11.09
C LEU A 134 13.33 2.26 9.69
N GLU A 135 14.15 3.02 8.96
CA GLU A 135 14.64 2.65 7.61
C GLU A 135 15.56 1.43 7.64
N ASP A 136 16.25 1.17 8.75
CA ASP A 136 17.01 -0.07 8.98
C ASP A 136 16.11 -1.31 9.07
N ILE A 137 14.83 -1.14 9.45
CA ILE A 137 13.84 -2.24 9.51
C ILE A 137 13.16 -2.41 8.15
N ALA A 138 12.60 -1.33 7.60
CA ALA A 138 11.91 -1.34 6.31
C ALA A 138 11.85 0.08 5.71
N PRO A 139 11.67 0.21 4.38
CA PRO A 139 11.44 1.49 3.74
C PRO A 139 10.35 2.29 4.46
N THR A 140 10.68 3.51 4.90
CA THR A 140 9.83 4.31 5.78
C THR A 140 9.37 5.60 5.11
N THR A 141 8.07 5.84 5.14
CA THR A 141 7.44 7.10 4.70
C THR A 141 7.07 7.94 5.92
N VAL A 142 7.61 9.13 6.00
CA VAL A 142 7.30 10.15 7.01
C VAL A 142 6.67 11.38 6.38
N LYS A 143 6.14 12.30 7.19
CA LYS A 143 5.62 13.58 6.71
C LYS A 143 6.75 14.33 5.97
N PRO A 144 6.51 14.82 4.73
CA PRO A 144 7.50 15.61 4.01
C PRO A 144 7.80 16.93 4.73
N ASP A 145 9.04 17.42 4.60
CA ASP A 145 9.43 18.71 5.14
C ASP A 145 8.57 19.85 4.59
N GLY A 146 8.25 20.82 5.43
CA GLY A 146 7.47 22.00 5.06
C GLY A 146 5.95 21.83 5.15
N TYR A 147 5.46 20.69 5.61
CA TYR A 147 4.06 20.50 5.98
C TYR A 147 3.95 20.69 7.49
N GLU A 148 3.47 21.87 7.90
CA GLU A 148 3.09 22.17 9.29
C GLU A 148 1.67 21.68 9.57
N ASP A 149 1.37 21.35 10.83
CA ASP A 149 0.03 20.94 11.29
C ASP A 149 -0.88 22.15 11.44
#